data_964eb66f0160aade24d11ff1da54931e
#
_entry.id   964eb66f0160aade24d11ff1da54931e
#
_cell.length_a   1.000
_cell.length_b   1.000
_cell.length_c   1.000
_cell.angle_alpha   90.00
_cell.angle_beta   90.00
_cell.angle_gamma   90.00
#
_symmetry.space_group_name_H-M   'P 1'
#
loop_
_entity.id
_entity.type
_entity.pdbx_description
1 polymer ?
#
loop_
_entity_poly.entity_id
_entity_poly.type
_entity_poly.pdbx_seq_one_letter_code
_entity_poly.pdbx_strand_id
1 'polypeptide(L)'
;IVAKAIVAFVFTLIVLLVTQGRLSDLSGGEIDVPFLAPLVAVILLTAGIDFLEAVILKAITGAFNGNTSVNAMINVIGARGVFDTIIIVIVMILALISLKVAIFAAIFLSPISVFIQYATYKECVGLNENRKPYAYFVAKLCITIISALLIYFLFKDICDVVLGFVDVFGAILSGDEGNIQDAFSNIGELFSDIFGL
;
A
#
# COMPACT_ATOMS: atom_id res chain seq x y z
N ILE A 1 10.33 10.88 -0.35
CA ILE A 1 9.58 10.41 0.85
C ILE A 1 8.52 11.46 1.21
N VAL A 2 8.89 12.70 1.54
CA VAL A 2 7.94 13.75 2.00
C VAL A 2 6.83 14.03 0.98
N ALA A 3 7.17 14.23 -0.30
CA ALA A 3 6.19 14.48 -1.36
C ALA A 3 5.17 13.32 -1.49
N LYS A 4 5.64 12.08 -1.45
CA LYS A 4 4.79 10.88 -1.47
C LYS A 4 3.85 10.84 -0.25
N ALA A 5 4.36 11.14 0.94
CA ALA A 5 3.55 11.18 2.16
C ALA A 5 2.47 12.28 2.11
N ILE A 6 2.81 13.47 1.60
CA ILE A 6 1.84 14.56 1.40
C ILE A 6 0.74 14.14 0.41
N VAL A 7 1.09 13.55 -0.73
CA VAL A 7 0.11 13.13 -1.73
C VAL A 7 -0.76 11.99 -1.18
N ALA A 8 -0.18 11.03 -0.46
CA ALA A 8 -0.95 9.98 0.21
C ALA A 8 -1.92 10.55 1.26
N PHE A 9 -1.48 11.55 2.03
CA PHE A 9 -2.32 12.28 2.98
C PHE A 9 -3.51 12.97 2.29
N VAL A 10 -3.24 13.74 1.24
CA VAL A 10 -4.29 14.45 0.48
C VAL A 10 -5.28 13.45 -0.14
N PHE A 11 -4.78 12.34 -0.70
CA PHE A 11 -5.62 11.29 -1.25
C PHE A 11 -6.53 10.67 -0.19
N THR A 12 -5.95 10.28 0.97
CA THR A 12 -6.74 9.72 2.08
C THR A 12 -7.77 10.71 2.58
N LEU A 13 -7.44 12.00 2.68
CA LEU A 13 -8.38 13.03 3.06
C LEU A 13 -9.56 13.12 2.08
N ILE A 14 -9.29 13.11 0.78
CA ILE A 14 -10.34 13.14 -0.26
C ILE A 14 -11.23 11.89 -0.15
N VAL A 15 -10.64 10.70 0.01
CA VAL A 15 -11.39 9.45 0.15
C VAL A 15 -12.30 9.51 1.39
N LEU A 16 -11.77 9.95 2.54
CA LEU A 16 -12.55 10.07 3.77
C LEU A 16 -13.71 11.06 3.62
N LEU A 17 -13.48 12.23 3.01
CA LEU A 17 -14.54 13.22 2.77
C LEU A 17 -15.64 12.68 1.85
N VAL A 18 -15.26 11.99 0.77
CA VAL A 18 -16.23 11.38 -0.15
C VAL A 18 -17.00 10.27 0.53
N THR A 19 -16.33 9.45 1.34
CA THR A 19 -16.97 8.34 2.09
C THR A 19 -17.94 8.89 3.12
N GLN A 20 -17.55 9.91 3.88
CA GLN A 20 -18.44 10.56 4.87
C GLN A 20 -19.69 11.14 4.19
N GLY A 21 -19.53 11.85 3.06
CA GLY A 21 -20.68 12.38 2.33
C GLY A 21 -21.63 11.28 1.86
N ARG A 22 -21.11 10.17 1.32
CA ARG A 22 -21.91 9.02 0.89
C ARG A 22 -22.63 8.32 2.05
N LEU A 23 -21.95 8.14 3.18
CA LEU A 23 -22.54 7.51 4.36
C LEU A 23 -23.63 8.39 4.98
N SER A 24 -23.42 9.71 5.06
CA SER A 24 -24.41 10.67 5.52
C SER A 24 -25.67 10.65 4.63
N ASP A 25 -25.50 10.60 3.30
CA ASP A 25 -26.60 10.50 2.34
C ASP A 25 -27.40 9.20 2.50
N LEU A 26 -26.74 8.08 2.82
CA LEU A 26 -27.38 6.76 2.98
C LEU A 26 -28.07 6.60 4.33
N SER A 27 -27.51 7.16 5.39
CA SER A 27 -28.02 7.00 6.77
C SER A 27 -29.09 8.04 7.15
N GLY A 28 -29.21 9.12 6.37
CA GLY A 28 -30.11 10.24 6.71
C GLY A 28 -29.71 11.02 7.95
N GLY A 29 -28.47 10.83 8.46
CA GLY A 29 -27.93 11.48 9.65
C GLY A 29 -26.44 11.82 9.51
N GLU A 30 -25.93 12.70 10.36
CA GLU A 30 -24.50 12.99 10.43
C GLU A 30 -23.75 11.79 11.03
N ILE A 31 -22.86 11.19 10.25
CA ILE A 31 -21.94 10.16 10.74
C ILE A 31 -20.59 10.82 10.98
N ASP A 32 -20.14 10.80 12.22
CA ASP A 32 -18.86 11.37 12.63
C ASP A 32 -17.73 10.35 12.36
N VAL A 33 -17.06 10.50 11.23
CA VAL A 33 -15.91 9.63 10.87
C VAL A 33 -14.64 10.22 11.49
N PRO A 34 -13.88 9.46 12.30
CA PRO A 34 -12.64 9.96 12.89
C PRO A 34 -11.56 10.17 11.82
N PHE A 35 -11.36 11.42 11.38
CA PHE A 35 -10.41 11.76 10.32
C PHE A 35 -8.94 11.70 10.77
N LEU A 36 -8.66 12.09 12.03
CA LEU A 36 -7.28 12.32 12.47
C LEU A 36 -6.46 11.04 12.53
N ALA A 37 -7.03 9.97 13.07
CA ALA A 37 -6.30 8.71 13.25
C ALA A 37 -5.82 8.08 11.92
N PRO A 38 -6.68 7.89 10.89
CA PRO A 38 -6.23 7.34 9.61
C PRO A 38 -5.26 8.26 8.87
N LEU A 39 -5.40 9.59 8.98
CA LEU A 39 -4.48 10.52 8.35
C LEU A 39 -3.07 10.45 8.95
N VAL A 40 -2.97 10.42 10.29
CA VAL A 40 -1.68 10.25 10.98
C VAL A 40 -1.09 8.87 10.67
N ALA A 41 -1.90 7.83 10.68
CA ALA A 41 -1.45 6.47 10.35
C ALA A 41 -0.87 6.37 8.94
N VAL A 42 -1.50 6.98 7.94
CA VAL A 42 -1.00 6.96 6.54
C VAL A 42 0.36 7.65 6.41
N ILE A 43 0.56 8.78 7.08
CA ILE A 43 1.86 9.48 7.06
C ILE A 43 2.93 8.61 7.72
N LEU A 44 2.66 8.11 8.93
CA LEU A 44 3.61 7.29 9.69
C LEU A 44 3.95 5.99 8.95
N LEU A 45 2.96 5.32 8.38
CA LEU A 45 3.18 4.11 7.60
C LEU A 45 3.98 4.38 6.34
N THR A 46 3.61 5.39 5.56
CA THR A 46 4.30 5.70 4.31
C THR A 46 5.76 6.07 4.56
N ALA A 47 6.02 6.97 5.51
CA ALA A 47 7.38 7.37 5.85
C ALA A 47 8.16 6.27 6.57
N GLY A 48 7.49 5.53 7.47
CA GLY A 48 8.08 4.44 8.22
C GLY A 48 8.50 3.26 7.35
N ILE A 49 7.63 2.85 6.42
CA ILE A 49 7.94 1.78 5.46
C ILE A 49 9.09 2.19 4.54
N ASP A 50 9.08 3.42 4.02
CA ASP A 50 10.16 3.94 3.18
C ASP A 50 11.51 3.99 3.95
N PHE A 51 11.50 4.40 5.22
CA PHE A 51 12.70 4.37 6.06
C PHE A 51 13.18 2.95 6.36
N LEU A 52 12.24 2.05 6.70
CA LEU A 52 12.54 0.63 6.94
C LEU A 52 13.15 0.00 5.68
N GLU A 53 12.62 0.31 4.50
CA GLU A 53 13.16 -0.12 3.23
C GLU A 53 14.62 0.33 3.04
N ALA A 54 14.96 1.58 3.41
CA ALA A 54 16.34 2.07 3.34
C ALA A 54 17.29 1.27 4.23
N VAL A 55 16.85 0.96 5.44
CA VAL A 55 17.64 0.19 6.41
C VAL A 55 17.85 -1.25 5.91
N ILE A 56 16.81 -1.90 5.39
CA ILE A 56 16.89 -3.26 4.88
C ILE A 56 17.77 -3.32 3.63
N LEU A 57 17.61 -2.38 2.68
CA LEU A 57 18.47 -2.29 1.50
C LEU A 57 19.94 -2.17 1.90
N LYS A 58 20.26 -1.32 2.88
CA LYS A 58 21.62 -1.20 3.41
C LYS A 58 22.11 -2.51 4.03
N ALA A 59 21.31 -3.14 4.90
CA ALA A 59 21.68 -4.35 5.61
C ALA A 59 21.95 -5.52 4.64
N ILE A 60 21.05 -5.75 3.68
CA ILE A 60 21.20 -6.81 2.68
C ILE A 60 22.40 -6.52 1.76
N THR A 61 22.58 -5.27 1.32
CA THR A 61 23.77 -4.89 0.54
C THR A 61 25.06 -5.21 1.30
N GLY A 62 25.11 -4.92 2.60
CA GLY A 62 26.24 -5.28 3.46
C GLY A 62 26.46 -6.79 3.56
N ALA A 63 25.39 -7.59 3.66
CA ALA A 63 25.46 -9.06 3.68
C ALA A 63 26.04 -9.65 2.37
N PHE A 64 25.88 -8.96 1.25
CA PHE A 64 26.50 -9.32 -0.03
C PHE A 64 27.92 -8.76 -0.22
N ASN A 65 28.54 -8.24 0.86
CA ASN A 65 29.85 -7.58 0.86
C ASN A 65 29.88 -6.27 0.04
N GLY A 66 28.75 -5.58 -0.05
CA GLY A 66 28.66 -4.25 -0.65
C GLY A 66 28.89 -3.15 0.37
N ASN A 67 29.38 -2.01 -0.11
CA ASN A 67 29.53 -0.81 0.71
C ASN A 67 28.49 0.23 0.30
N THR A 68 27.70 0.69 1.28
CA THR A 68 26.70 1.73 1.10
C THR A 68 26.34 2.39 2.43
N SER A 69 25.79 3.60 2.39
CA SER A 69 25.28 4.32 3.55
C SER A 69 23.75 4.34 3.59
N VAL A 70 23.16 4.57 4.77
CA VAL A 70 21.71 4.75 4.90
C VAL A 70 21.25 5.94 4.05
N ASN A 71 22.02 7.04 4.04
CA ASN A 71 21.67 8.21 3.25
C ASN A 71 21.63 7.92 1.73
N ALA A 72 22.57 7.09 1.24
CA ALA A 72 22.52 6.64 -0.15
C ALA A 72 21.24 5.83 -0.44
N MET A 73 20.82 4.95 0.48
CA MET A 73 19.59 4.19 0.33
C MET A 73 18.34 5.06 0.44
N ILE A 74 18.34 6.09 1.30
CA ILE A 74 17.26 7.10 1.34
C ILE A 74 17.14 7.83 0.00
N ASN A 75 18.26 8.15 -0.68
CA ASN A 75 18.22 8.75 -2.01
C ASN A 75 17.64 7.77 -3.07
N VAL A 76 17.98 6.49 -2.99
CA VAL A 76 17.40 5.43 -3.85
C VAL A 76 15.88 5.37 -3.70
N ILE A 77 15.39 5.43 -2.46
CA ILE A 77 13.95 5.43 -2.19
C ILE A 77 13.31 6.76 -2.60
N GLY A 78 14.02 7.86 -2.38
CA GLY A 78 13.58 9.19 -2.81
C GLY A 78 13.36 9.27 -4.32
N ALA A 79 14.27 8.70 -5.12
CA ALA A 79 14.12 8.63 -6.56
C ALA A 79 12.86 7.85 -6.98
N ARG A 80 12.61 6.68 -6.36
CA ARG A 80 11.36 5.94 -6.55
C ARG A 80 10.15 6.77 -6.11
N GLY A 81 10.23 7.42 -4.95
CA GLY A 81 9.13 8.20 -4.36
C GLY A 81 8.63 9.33 -5.26
N VAL A 82 9.49 9.93 -6.09
CA VAL A 82 9.07 10.92 -7.11
C VAL A 82 8.13 10.28 -8.14
N PHE A 83 8.49 9.12 -8.66
CA PHE A 83 7.68 8.42 -9.65
C PHE A 83 6.41 7.83 -9.03
N ASP A 84 6.49 7.27 -7.83
CA ASP A 84 5.30 6.83 -7.08
C ASP A 84 4.29 7.99 -6.92
N THR A 85 4.77 9.19 -6.62
CA THR A 85 3.93 10.39 -6.49
C THR A 85 3.23 10.73 -7.80
N ILE A 86 3.96 10.71 -8.92
CA ILE A 86 3.38 10.96 -10.26
C ILE A 86 2.34 9.90 -10.60
N ILE A 87 2.65 8.63 -10.36
CA ILE A 87 1.73 7.51 -10.61
C ILE A 87 0.45 7.66 -9.78
N ILE A 88 0.55 7.98 -8.50
CA ILE A 88 -0.62 8.20 -7.63
C ILE A 88 -1.50 9.32 -8.19
N VAL A 89 -0.92 10.45 -8.61
CA VAL A 89 -1.68 11.56 -9.19
C VAL A 89 -2.39 11.13 -10.48
N ILE A 90 -1.72 10.40 -11.37
CA ILE A 90 -2.33 9.89 -12.60
C ILE A 90 -3.49 8.94 -12.27
N VAL A 91 -3.27 8.00 -11.35
CA VAL A 91 -4.30 7.03 -10.92
C VAL A 91 -5.50 7.75 -10.29
N MET A 92 -5.26 8.79 -9.48
CA MET A 92 -6.34 9.62 -8.92
C MET A 92 -7.20 10.27 -10.00
N ILE A 93 -6.57 10.92 -10.99
CA ILE A 93 -7.29 11.56 -12.11
C ILE A 93 -8.11 10.52 -12.87
N LEU A 94 -7.53 9.35 -13.15
CA LEU A 94 -8.23 8.26 -13.84
C LEU A 94 -9.37 7.68 -13.00
N ALA A 95 -9.24 7.64 -11.67
CA ALA A 95 -10.28 7.16 -10.77
C ALA A 95 -11.54 8.05 -10.80
N LEU A 96 -11.38 9.35 -11.04
CA LEU A 96 -12.52 10.26 -11.23
C LEU A 96 -13.32 9.96 -12.52
N ILE A 97 -12.67 9.36 -13.53
CA ILE A 97 -13.30 8.97 -14.79
C ILE A 97 -13.86 7.55 -14.68
N SER A 98 -13.03 6.60 -14.25
CA SER A 98 -13.40 5.20 -14.10
C SER A 98 -12.44 4.46 -13.16
N LEU A 99 -13.00 3.87 -12.10
CA LEU A 99 -12.22 3.07 -11.15
C LEU A 99 -11.51 1.89 -11.83
N LYS A 100 -12.16 1.26 -12.81
CA LYS A 100 -11.56 0.14 -13.57
C LYS A 100 -10.30 0.58 -14.31
N VAL A 101 -10.36 1.72 -15.01
CA VAL A 101 -9.22 2.28 -15.74
C VAL A 101 -8.09 2.66 -14.78
N ALA A 102 -8.42 3.23 -13.61
CA ALA A 102 -7.45 3.58 -12.58
C ALA A 102 -6.70 2.36 -12.04
N ILE A 103 -7.41 1.25 -11.77
CA ILE A 103 -6.79 0.00 -11.31
C ILE A 103 -5.84 -0.55 -12.38
N PHE A 104 -6.26 -0.60 -13.64
CA PHE A 104 -5.38 -1.02 -14.73
C PHE A 104 -4.13 -0.14 -14.82
N ALA A 105 -4.30 1.19 -14.80
CA ALA A 105 -3.19 2.12 -14.83
C ALA A 105 -2.23 1.92 -13.65
N ALA A 106 -2.74 1.71 -12.43
CA ALA A 106 -1.93 1.43 -11.25
C ALA A 106 -1.06 0.16 -11.44
N ILE A 107 -1.66 -0.93 -11.95
CA ILE A 107 -0.95 -2.18 -12.21
C ILE A 107 0.16 -2.00 -13.26
N PHE A 108 -0.15 -1.30 -14.37
CA PHE A 108 0.82 -1.13 -15.46
C PHE A 108 1.92 -0.10 -15.15
N LEU A 109 1.63 0.93 -14.36
CA LEU A 109 2.59 1.98 -14.04
C LEU A 109 3.48 1.63 -12.85
N SER A 110 3.00 0.80 -11.89
CA SER A 110 3.77 0.46 -10.69
C SER A 110 5.15 -0.16 -10.94
N PRO A 111 5.39 -1.01 -11.98
CA PRO A 111 6.72 -1.52 -12.25
C PRO A 111 7.74 -0.44 -12.60
N ILE A 112 7.30 0.69 -13.18
CA ILE A 112 8.21 1.78 -13.59
C ILE A 112 8.98 2.32 -12.38
N SER A 113 8.30 2.55 -11.26
CA SER A 113 8.94 3.06 -10.04
C SER A 113 9.97 2.06 -9.47
N VAL A 114 9.69 0.76 -9.58
CA VAL A 114 10.61 -0.31 -9.15
C VAL A 114 11.86 -0.35 -10.04
N PHE A 115 11.71 -0.20 -11.35
CA PHE A 115 12.84 -0.13 -12.27
C PHE A 115 13.74 1.08 -12.00
N ILE A 116 13.16 2.24 -11.75
CA ILE A 116 13.89 3.46 -11.41
C ILE A 116 14.63 3.28 -10.09
N GLN A 117 13.98 2.70 -9.09
CA GLN A 117 14.63 2.38 -7.83
C GLN A 117 15.84 1.46 -8.03
N TYR A 118 15.69 0.40 -8.84
CA TYR A 118 16.79 -0.50 -9.13
C TYR A 118 17.93 0.19 -9.91
N ALA A 119 17.61 1.02 -10.89
CA ALA A 119 18.60 1.79 -11.63
C ALA A 119 19.42 2.70 -10.69
N THR A 120 18.72 3.45 -9.81
CA THR A 120 19.39 4.31 -8.81
C THR A 120 20.19 3.49 -7.78
N TYR A 121 19.66 2.33 -7.36
CA TYR A 121 20.36 1.40 -6.48
C TYR A 121 21.69 0.95 -7.08
N LYS A 122 21.71 0.58 -8.35
CA LYS A 122 22.94 0.16 -9.06
C LYS A 122 24.05 1.21 -9.02
N GLU A 123 23.68 2.50 -9.13
CA GLU A 123 24.63 3.61 -9.10
C GLU A 123 25.15 3.90 -7.68
N CYS A 124 24.31 3.70 -6.65
CA CYS A 124 24.64 4.04 -5.27
C CYS A 124 25.40 2.95 -4.51
N VAL A 125 25.55 1.74 -5.08
CA VAL A 125 26.07 0.57 -4.37
C VAL A 125 27.40 0.10 -4.91
N GLY A 126 28.41 0.06 -4.04
CA GLY A 126 29.72 -0.53 -4.34
C GLY A 126 29.71 -2.06 -4.27
N LEU A 127 28.95 -2.71 -5.16
CA LEU A 127 28.85 -4.17 -5.33
C LEU A 127 29.32 -4.59 -6.71
N ASN A 128 29.78 -5.85 -6.81
CA ASN A 128 30.02 -6.47 -8.11
C ASN A 128 28.72 -6.52 -8.92
N GLU A 129 28.78 -6.18 -10.22
CA GLU A 129 27.63 -6.09 -11.10
C GLU A 129 26.74 -7.35 -11.07
N ASN A 130 27.35 -8.53 -11.02
CA ASN A 130 26.63 -9.80 -10.98
C ASN A 130 25.86 -10.02 -9.66
N ARG A 131 26.22 -9.36 -8.57
CA ARG A 131 25.56 -9.50 -7.25
C ARG A 131 24.49 -8.46 -7.00
N LYS A 132 24.52 -7.32 -7.70
CA LYS A 132 23.55 -6.23 -7.53
C LYS A 132 22.09 -6.67 -7.68
N PRO A 133 21.72 -7.43 -8.74
CA PRO A 133 20.34 -7.88 -8.91
C PRO A 133 19.87 -8.78 -7.77
N TYR A 134 20.72 -9.70 -7.32
CA TYR A 134 20.36 -10.64 -6.25
C TYR A 134 20.19 -9.93 -4.91
N ALA A 135 21.11 -9.03 -4.55
CA ALA A 135 21.01 -8.25 -3.32
C ALA A 135 19.74 -7.40 -3.31
N TYR A 136 19.42 -6.73 -4.42
CA TYR A 136 18.20 -5.94 -4.57
C TYR A 136 16.94 -6.80 -4.47
N PHE A 137 16.91 -7.95 -5.18
CA PHE A 137 15.76 -8.85 -5.16
C PHE A 137 15.49 -9.41 -3.74
N VAL A 138 16.53 -9.88 -3.04
CA VAL A 138 16.42 -10.38 -1.66
C VAL A 138 15.92 -9.28 -0.74
N ALA A 139 16.46 -8.06 -0.85
CA ALA A 139 16.00 -6.93 -0.06
C ALA A 139 14.53 -6.63 -0.33
N LYS A 140 14.10 -6.61 -1.58
CA LYS A 140 12.70 -6.38 -1.95
C LYS A 140 11.77 -7.46 -1.41
N LEU A 141 12.17 -8.71 -1.47
CA LEU A 141 11.41 -9.82 -0.90
C LEU A 141 11.23 -9.64 0.62
N CYS A 142 12.31 -9.34 1.35
CA CYS A 142 12.24 -9.08 2.79
C CYS A 142 11.33 -7.90 3.11
N ILE A 143 11.45 -6.80 2.37
CA ILE A 143 10.63 -5.60 2.57
C ILE A 143 9.15 -5.92 2.32
N THR A 144 8.85 -6.65 1.25
CA THR A 144 7.46 -7.03 0.92
C THR A 144 6.84 -7.88 2.04
N ILE A 145 7.57 -8.86 2.55
CA ILE A 145 7.09 -9.71 3.64
C ILE A 145 6.88 -8.88 4.92
N ILE A 146 7.86 -8.06 5.29
CA ILE A 146 7.76 -7.23 6.51
C ILE A 146 6.64 -6.22 6.39
N SER A 147 6.50 -5.57 5.22
CA SER A 147 5.42 -4.61 4.99
C SER A 147 4.04 -5.28 5.01
N ALA A 148 3.90 -6.46 4.43
CA ALA A 148 2.66 -7.22 4.47
C ALA A 148 2.28 -7.61 5.91
N LEU A 149 3.24 -8.07 6.72
CA LEU A 149 3.02 -8.38 8.13
C LEU A 149 2.66 -7.12 8.93
N LEU A 150 3.35 -5.98 8.71
CA LEU A 150 3.03 -4.71 9.36
C LEU A 150 1.62 -4.24 9.03
N ILE A 151 1.25 -4.28 7.76
CA ILE A 151 -0.11 -3.90 7.32
C ILE A 151 -1.14 -4.83 7.95
N TYR A 152 -0.90 -6.15 7.94
CA TYR A 152 -1.81 -7.11 8.54
C TYR A 152 -2.00 -6.86 10.05
N PHE A 153 -0.91 -6.65 10.82
CA PHE A 153 -1.03 -6.41 12.26
C PHE A 153 -1.66 -5.06 12.63
N LEU A 154 -1.44 -4.03 11.81
CA LEU A 154 -1.98 -2.68 12.06
C LEU A 154 -3.43 -2.52 11.61
N PHE A 155 -3.85 -3.28 10.62
CA PHE A 155 -5.17 -3.20 9.99
C PHE A 155 -5.85 -4.56 9.94
N LYS A 156 -5.64 -5.38 10.98
CA LYS A 156 -6.18 -6.74 11.03
C LYS A 156 -7.67 -6.77 10.71
N ASP A 157 -8.45 -5.93 11.39
CA ASP A 157 -9.90 -5.91 11.23
C ASP A 157 -10.33 -5.52 9.80
N ILE A 158 -9.61 -4.57 9.17
CA ILE A 158 -9.84 -4.21 7.76
C ILE A 158 -9.41 -5.32 6.82
N CYS A 159 -8.29 -5.99 7.12
CA CYS A 159 -7.83 -7.14 6.33
C CYS A 159 -8.83 -8.30 6.42
N ASP A 160 -9.39 -8.56 7.58
CA ASP A 160 -10.38 -9.63 7.78
C ASP A 160 -11.66 -9.35 6.98
N VAL A 161 -12.12 -8.10 6.91
CA VAL A 161 -13.21 -7.70 6.01
C VAL A 161 -12.86 -7.91 4.53
N VAL A 162 -11.66 -7.50 4.10
CA VAL A 162 -11.23 -7.69 2.70
C VAL A 162 -11.12 -9.16 2.35
N LEU A 163 -10.60 -9.99 3.26
CA LEU A 163 -10.54 -11.44 3.06
C LEU A 163 -11.95 -12.06 2.99
N GLY A 164 -12.87 -11.61 3.86
CA GLY A 164 -14.27 -12.01 3.80
C GLY A 164 -14.90 -11.72 2.44
N PHE A 165 -14.62 -10.57 1.82
CA PHE A 165 -15.07 -10.31 0.46
C PHE A 165 -14.45 -11.26 -0.57
N VAL A 166 -13.20 -11.67 -0.42
CA VAL A 166 -12.56 -12.66 -1.30
C VAL A 166 -13.27 -14.01 -1.17
N ASP A 167 -13.67 -14.40 0.04
CA ASP A 167 -14.41 -15.64 0.30
C ASP A 167 -15.80 -15.60 -0.36
N VAL A 168 -16.52 -14.47 -0.29
CA VAL A 168 -17.78 -14.28 -1.01
C VAL A 168 -17.59 -14.42 -2.52
N PHE A 169 -16.56 -13.78 -3.08
CA PHE A 169 -16.26 -13.93 -4.50
C PHE A 169 -15.95 -15.37 -4.89
N GLY A 170 -15.19 -16.09 -4.05
CA GLY A 170 -14.91 -17.51 -4.22
C GLY A 170 -16.19 -18.37 -4.20
N ALA A 171 -17.08 -18.10 -3.25
CA ALA A 171 -18.38 -18.78 -3.14
C ALA A 171 -19.28 -18.51 -4.35
N ILE A 172 -19.34 -17.26 -4.83
CA ILE A 172 -20.10 -16.90 -6.05
C ILE A 172 -19.54 -17.61 -7.28
N LEU A 173 -18.22 -17.70 -7.41
CA LEU A 173 -17.59 -18.38 -8.55
C LEU A 173 -17.77 -19.91 -8.50
N SER A 174 -17.89 -20.49 -7.31
CA SER A 174 -18.18 -21.93 -7.13
C SER A 174 -19.63 -22.30 -7.42
N GLY A 175 -20.54 -21.32 -7.40
CA GLY A 175 -21.99 -21.54 -7.63
C GLY A 175 -22.69 -22.26 -6.48
N ASP A 176 -22.08 -22.35 -5.30
CA ASP A 176 -22.64 -22.99 -4.12
C ASP A 176 -23.42 -21.97 -3.27
N GLU A 177 -24.77 -22.05 -3.37
CA GLU A 177 -25.66 -21.10 -2.69
C GLU A 177 -25.52 -21.12 -1.16
N GLY A 178 -25.20 -22.27 -0.55
CA GLY A 178 -24.96 -22.39 0.89
C GLY A 178 -23.72 -21.61 1.32
N ASN A 179 -22.61 -21.77 0.61
CA ASN A 179 -21.37 -21.06 0.86
C ASN A 179 -21.50 -19.55 0.64
N ILE A 180 -22.35 -19.12 -0.31
CA ILE A 180 -22.61 -17.70 -0.55
C ILE A 180 -23.30 -17.07 0.67
N GLN A 181 -24.33 -17.71 1.20
CA GLN A 181 -25.10 -17.21 2.32
C GLN A 181 -24.25 -17.14 3.61
N ASP A 182 -23.45 -18.17 3.87
CA ASP A 182 -22.51 -18.21 5.02
C ASP A 182 -21.43 -17.13 4.90
N ALA A 183 -20.87 -16.91 3.72
CA ALA A 183 -19.85 -15.89 3.50
C ALA A 183 -20.42 -14.46 3.66
N PHE A 184 -21.65 -14.19 3.22
CA PHE A 184 -22.32 -12.90 3.49
C PHE A 184 -22.64 -12.70 4.96
N SER A 185 -23.05 -13.74 5.69
CA SER A 185 -23.30 -13.69 7.15
C SER A 185 -22.02 -13.33 7.90
N ASN A 186 -20.90 -13.99 7.58
CA ASN A 186 -19.60 -13.74 8.19
C ASN A 186 -19.12 -12.30 7.97
N ILE A 187 -19.30 -11.74 6.77
CA ILE A 187 -19.00 -10.32 6.52
C ILE A 187 -19.91 -9.42 7.35
N GLY A 188 -21.19 -9.73 7.46
CA GLY A 188 -22.12 -8.96 8.28
C GLY A 188 -21.70 -8.90 9.74
N GLU A 189 -21.27 -10.04 10.32
CA GLU A 189 -20.74 -10.10 11.68
C GLU A 189 -19.45 -9.27 11.83
N LEU A 190 -18.50 -9.39 10.89
CA LEU A 190 -17.27 -8.60 10.90
C LEU A 190 -17.55 -7.09 10.84
N PHE A 191 -18.51 -6.65 10.02
CA PHE A 191 -18.92 -5.25 9.97
C PHE A 191 -19.57 -4.81 11.30
N SER A 192 -20.41 -5.65 11.91
CA SER A 192 -21.01 -5.37 13.21
C SER A 192 -19.96 -5.19 14.30
N ASP A 193 -18.95 -6.06 14.33
CA ASP A 193 -17.86 -5.99 15.32
C ASP A 193 -16.98 -4.75 15.16
N ILE A 194 -16.68 -4.35 13.91
CA ILE A 194 -15.82 -3.19 13.63
C ILE A 194 -16.54 -1.86 13.86
N PHE A 195 -17.81 -1.77 13.50
CA PHE A 195 -18.57 -0.51 13.53
C PHE A 195 -19.52 -0.41 14.70
N GLY A 196 -19.65 -1.45 15.53
CA GLY A 196 -20.51 -1.46 16.73
C GLY A 196 -22.01 -1.35 16.42
N LEU A 197 -22.45 -1.93 15.27
CA LEU A 197 -23.83 -1.89 14.78
C LEU A 197 -24.65 -3.05 15.32
#